data_a42c5a3f57e7bafd06f8026e1fa337ee
#
_entry.id   a42c5a3f57e7bafd06f8026e1fa337ee
#
_cell.length_a   1.000
_cell.length_b   1.000
_cell.length_c   1.000
_cell.angle_alpha   90.00
_cell.angle_beta   90.00
_cell.angle_gamma   90.00
#
_symmetry.space_group_name_H-M   'P 1'
#
loop_
_entity.id
_entity.type
_entity.pdbx_description
1 polymer ?
#
loop_
_entity_poly.entity_id
_entity_poly.type
_entity_poly.pdbx_seq_one_letter_code
_entity_poly.pdbx_strand_id
1 'polypeptide(L)'
;TGMTDEEMTAFPVELGKLGFVFNFITYGGHQVDGMAVDEFATALRQEGMLALAKLQRKLRLVESPYKTPQTLVGGPRLDGALMASSGRTATTKAMGKGSTQVQHLVETEVPPRLLEEWLELWSEANDIPGPFKVELRPHTAGSELLGLSVLGPSGSKVAEVVFATIRDRRGKSILSVRDQETTDPALRQKRLMTLLHLFLIHRYKAVSIHYVTPTDDNVKQTEGMKKLGIFYDVTVEIGDIIVAGVDPERVTELLDPKRRELTKLINKG
;
A
#
# COMPACT_ATOMS: atom_id res chain seq x y z
N THR A 1 -39.32 7.17 30.55
CA THR A 1 -39.92 6.00 29.90
C THR A 1 -39.96 4.91 30.98
N GLY A 2 -41.05 4.23 31.18
CA GLY A 2 -41.17 3.22 32.24
C GLY A 2 -40.75 1.81 31.79
N MET A 3 -39.99 1.66 30.69
CA MET A 3 -39.53 0.37 30.18
C MET A 3 -38.10 0.05 30.67
N THR A 4 -37.87 -1.22 30.99
CA THR A 4 -36.54 -1.73 31.32
C THR A 4 -35.68 -1.92 30.04
N ASP A 5 -34.38 -2.14 30.19
CA ASP A 5 -33.50 -2.39 29.06
C ASP A 5 -33.88 -3.68 28.32
N GLU A 6 -34.33 -4.71 29.04
CA GLU A 6 -34.81 -5.97 28.48
C GLU A 6 -36.08 -5.76 27.64
N GLU A 7 -37.04 -4.99 28.17
CA GLU A 7 -38.27 -4.65 27.44
C GLU A 7 -37.98 -3.82 26.20
N MET A 8 -37.05 -2.87 26.27
CA MET A 8 -36.63 -2.09 25.12
C MET A 8 -35.93 -2.97 24.07
N THR A 9 -35.12 -3.92 24.50
CA THR A 9 -34.44 -4.86 23.60
C THR A 9 -35.44 -5.78 22.90
N ALA A 10 -36.45 -6.24 23.60
CA ALA A 10 -37.49 -7.12 23.05
C ALA A 10 -38.53 -6.37 22.20
N PHE A 11 -38.65 -5.06 22.34
CA PHE A 11 -39.73 -4.25 21.78
C PHE A 11 -39.97 -4.48 20.26
N PRO A 12 -38.98 -4.51 19.38
CA PRO A 12 -39.24 -4.75 17.95
C PRO A 12 -39.82 -6.14 17.67
N VAL A 13 -39.39 -7.14 18.44
CA VAL A 13 -39.89 -8.54 18.31
C VAL A 13 -41.32 -8.63 18.79
N GLU A 14 -41.66 -8.00 19.92
CA GLU A 14 -43.03 -7.99 20.45
C GLU A 14 -44.00 -7.24 19.51
N LEU A 15 -43.55 -6.13 18.91
CA LEU A 15 -44.34 -5.47 17.86
C LEU A 15 -44.54 -6.37 16.63
N GLY A 16 -43.51 -7.11 16.24
CA GLY A 16 -43.59 -8.09 15.12
C GLY A 16 -44.64 -9.18 15.39
N LYS A 17 -44.76 -9.68 16.63
CA LYS A 17 -45.79 -10.64 17.04
C LYS A 17 -47.21 -10.08 16.91
N LEU A 18 -47.35 -8.76 17.05
CA LEU A 18 -48.61 -8.05 16.87
C LEU A 18 -48.91 -7.70 15.40
N GLY A 19 -48.07 -8.12 14.48
CA GLY A 19 -48.24 -7.92 13.03
C GLY A 19 -47.60 -6.63 12.48
N PHE A 20 -46.85 -5.86 13.27
CA PHE A 20 -46.14 -4.70 12.77
C PHE A 20 -44.88 -5.16 12.04
N VAL A 21 -44.78 -4.90 10.72
CA VAL A 21 -43.68 -5.27 9.87
C VAL A 21 -42.68 -4.12 9.63
N PHE A 22 -43.03 -2.93 10.12
CA PHE A 22 -42.20 -1.73 9.94
C PHE A 22 -42.28 -0.84 11.18
N ASN A 23 -41.13 -0.44 11.70
CA ASN A 23 -41.01 0.49 12.82
C ASN A 23 -40.25 1.74 12.35
N PHE A 24 -40.89 2.90 12.45
CA PHE A 24 -40.27 4.18 12.14
C PHE A 24 -39.73 4.84 13.42
N ILE A 25 -38.40 5.08 13.44
CA ILE A 25 -37.74 5.77 14.54
C ILE A 25 -37.62 7.25 14.17
N THR A 26 -38.46 8.10 14.77
CA THR A 26 -38.43 9.54 14.54
C THR A 26 -37.16 10.15 15.10
N TYR A 27 -36.48 10.93 14.29
CA TYR A 27 -35.21 11.62 14.62
C TYR A 27 -33.99 10.72 14.94
N GLY A 28 -34.14 9.40 15.05
CA GLY A 28 -33.04 8.51 15.42
C GLY A 28 -31.84 8.65 14.50
N GLY A 29 -32.05 8.65 13.19
CA GLY A 29 -30.99 8.88 12.21
C GLY A 29 -30.33 10.25 12.35
N HIS A 30 -31.13 11.31 12.49
CA HIS A 30 -30.66 12.67 12.71
C HIS A 30 -29.81 12.82 13.99
N GLN A 31 -30.23 12.19 15.08
CA GLN A 31 -29.47 12.20 16.33
C GLN A 31 -28.15 11.47 16.24
N VAL A 32 -28.12 10.30 15.58
CA VAL A 32 -26.90 9.53 15.35
C VAL A 32 -25.92 10.30 14.46
N ASP A 33 -26.40 10.86 13.35
CA ASP A 33 -25.57 11.64 12.41
C ASP A 33 -25.06 12.91 13.09
N GLY A 34 -25.92 13.63 13.82
CA GLY A 34 -25.54 14.85 14.53
C GLY A 34 -24.47 14.60 15.57
N MET A 35 -24.63 13.56 16.40
CA MET A 35 -23.64 13.21 17.42
C MET A 35 -22.30 12.79 16.79
N ALA A 36 -22.32 11.95 15.77
CA ALA A 36 -21.11 11.50 15.09
C ALA A 36 -20.35 12.66 14.41
N VAL A 37 -21.09 13.60 13.80
CA VAL A 37 -20.51 14.79 13.17
C VAL A 37 -19.92 15.72 14.22
N ASP A 38 -20.59 15.95 15.33
CA ASP A 38 -20.12 16.83 16.41
C ASP A 38 -18.85 16.27 17.08
N GLU A 39 -18.84 14.97 17.39
CA GLU A 39 -17.66 14.27 17.91
C GLU A 39 -16.46 14.42 16.94
N PHE A 40 -16.70 14.17 15.66
CA PHE A 40 -15.64 14.26 14.66
C PHE A 40 -15.14 15.69 14.45
N ALA A 41 -16.04 16.67 14.38
CA ALA A 41 -15.69 18.09 14.23
C ALA A 41 -14.87 18.58 15.43
N THR A 42 -15.26 18.16 16.64
CA THR A 42 -14.52 18.49 17.87
C THR A 42 -13.12 17.88 17.86
N ALA A 43 -13.00 16.61 17.52
CA ALA A 43 -11.70 15.94 17.39
C ALA A 43 -10.83 16.57 16.30
N LEU A 44 -11.42 16.92 15.15
CA LEU A 44 -10.69 17.57 14.04
C LEU A 44 -10.13 18.94 14.45
N ARG A 45 -10.89 19.71 15.23
CA ARG A 45 -10.45 21.01 15.76
C ARG A 45 -9.29 20.88 16.75
N GLN A 46 -9.26 19.81 17.54
CA GLN A 46 -8.25 19.58 18.58
C GLN A 46 -7.00 18.88 18.05
N GLU A 47 -7.16 17.91 17.16
CA GLU A 47 -6.10 17.00 16.72
C GLU A 47 -5.76 17.14 15.22
N GLY A 48 -6.47 17.99 14.48
CA GLY A 48 -6.25 18.16 13.04
C GLY A 48 -6.47 16.85 12.27
N MET A 49 -5.64 16.60 11.27
CA MET A 49 -5.77 15.42 10.40
C MET A 49 -5.62 14.08 11.15
N LEU A 50 -5.09 14.08 12.36
CA LEU A 50 -5.00 12.87 13.18
C LEU A 50 -6.40 12.30 13.50
N ALA A 51 -7.39 13.17 13.73
CA ALA A 51 -8.77 12.75 13.94
C ALA A 51 -9.32 11.93 12.76
N LEU A 52 -9.07 12.38 11.53
CA LEU A 52 -9.46 11.64 10.32
C LEU A 52 -8.71 10.29 10.21
N ALA A 53 -7.42 10.27 10.49
CA ALA A 53 -6.64 9.04 10.47
C ALA A 53 -7.14 8.02 11.50
N LYS A 54 -7.50 8.48 12.72
CA LYS A 54 -8.10 7.65 13.76
C LYS A 54 -9.45 7.07 13.33
N LEU A 55 -10.33 7.89 12.74
CA LEU A 55 -11.62 7.46 12.21
C LEU A 55 -11.46 6.39 11.13
N GLN A 56 -10.60 6.63 10.13
CA GLN A 56 -10.33 5.67 9.06
C GLN A 56 -9.75 4.35 9.58
N ARG A 57 -8.86 4.42 10.57
CA ARG A 57 -8.35 3.23 11.25
C ARG A 57 -9.44 2.48 11.98
N LYS A 58 -10.30 3.18 12.74
CA LYS A 58 -11.45 2.57 13.44
C LYS A 58 -12.36 1.84 12.46
N LEU A 59 -12.74 2.48 11.35
CA LEU A 59 -13.59 1.87 10.31
C LEU A 59 -13.01 0.56 9.76
N ARG A 60 -11.67 0.49 9.59
CA ARG A 60 -10.98 -0.73 9.13
C ARG A 60 -10.93 -1.82 10.21
N LEU A 61 -10.64 -1.44 11.45
CA LEU A 61 -10.51 -2.40 12.56
C LEU A 61 -11.83 -3.07 12.92
N VAL A 62 -12.95 -2.35 12.81
CA VAL A 62 -14.30 -2.90 13.04
C VAL A 62 -14.93 -3.46 11.78
N GLU A 63 -14.16 -3.56 10.68
CA GLU A 63 -14.62 -4.01 9.36
C GLU A 63 -15.92 -3.31 8.91
N SER A 64 -16.04 -2.03 9.24
CA SER A 64 -17.24 -1.25 8.93
C SER A 64 -17.52 -1.27 7.42
N PRO A 65 -18.79 -1.47 7.00
CA PRO A 65 -19.15 -1.34 5.59
C PRO A 65 -18.90 0.07 5.06
N TYR A 66 -18.82 1.09 5.92
CA TYR A 66 -18.52 2.48 5.56
C TYR A 66 -17.02 2.74 5.28
N LYS A 67 -16.14 1.75 5.50
CA LYS A 67 -14.73 1.86 5.11
C LYS A 67 -14.54 2.10 3.61
N THR A 68 -15.53 1.71 2.81
CA THR A 68 -15.55 1.87 1.35
C THR A 68 -16.94 2.38 0.93
N PRO A 69 -17.23 3.68 1.07
CA PRO A 69 -18.58 4.24 0.82
C PRO A 69 -19.11 3.93 -0.58
N GLN A 70 -18.21 3.78 -1.57
CA GLN A 70 -18.57 3.44 -2.95
C GLN A 70 -19.25 2.06 -3.09
N THR A 71 -19.07 1.16 -2.13
CA THR A 71 -19.74 -0.15 -2.13
C THR A 71 -21.13 -0.10 -1.49
N LEU A 72 -21.41 0.93 -0.69
CA LEU A 72 -22.68 1.10 0.02
C LEU A 72 -23.65 2.02 -0.72
N VAL A 73 -23.15 3.13 -1.21
CA VAL A 73 -23.92 4.19 -1.87
C VAL A 73 -23.31 4.48 -3.24
N GLY A 74 -24.10 4.76 -4.23
CA GLY A 74 -23.65 4.97 -5.61
C GLY A 74 -23.33 3.67 -6.33
N GLY A 75 -22.45 3.73 -7.34
CA GLY A 75 -21.98 2.63 -8.17
C GLY A 75 -22.91 1.43 -8.27
N PRO A 76 -22.55 0.27 -7.70
CA PRO A 76 -23.26 -0.99 -7.98
C PRO A 76 -24.74 -1.00 -7.57
N ARG A 77 -25.10 -0.31 -6.49
CA ARG A 77 -26.50 -0.28 -6.03
C ARG A 77 -27.36 0.67 -6.84
N LEU A 78 -26.83 1.86 -7.15
CA LEU A 78 -27.52 2.80 -8.02
C LEU A 78 -27.64 2.22 -9.42
N ASP A 79 -26.59 1.62 -9.94
CA ASP A 79 -26.62 0.93 -11.24
C ASP A 79 -27.64 -0.21 -11.25
N GLY A 80 -27.69 -1.01 -10.20
CA GLY A 80 -28.70 -2.06 -10.05
C GLY A 80 -30.12 -1.51 -10.07
N ALA A 81 -30.38 -0.44 -9.33
CA ALA A 81 -31.68 0.23 -9.28
C ALA A 81 -32.05 0.84 -10.64
N LEU A 82 -31.14 1.56 -11.29
CA LEU A 82 -31.34 2.18 -12.59
C LEU A 82 -31.51 1.13 -13.70
N MET A 83 -30.76 0.04 -13.68
CA MET A 83 -30.93 -1.07 -14.60
C MET A 83 -32.31 -1.75 -14.43
N ALA A 84 -32.72 -1.99 -13.19
CA ALA A 84 -34.03 -2.60 -12.89
C ALA A 84 -35.18 -1.71 -13.33
N SER A 85 -35.05 -0.38 -13.18
CA SER A 85 -36.13 0.58 -13.51
C SER A 85 -36.19 0.99 -14.96
N SER A 86 -35.06 1.06 -15.67
CA SER A 86 -34.97 1.62 -17.03
C SER A 86 -34.51 0.65 -18.09
N GLY A 87 -34.00 -0.54 -17.70
CA GLY A 87 -33.38 -1.49 -18.62
C GLY A 87 -32.08 -0.99 -19.28
N ARG A 88 -31.58 0.16 -18.87
CA ARG A 88 -30.39 0.79 -19.45
C ARG A 88 -29.15 0.57 -18.56
N THR A 89 -28.00 0.42 -19.19
CA THR A 89 -26.73 0.43 -18.48
C THR A 89 -26.49 1.81 -17.87
N ALA A 90 -26.39 1.89 -16.55
CA ALA A 90 -26.18 3.16 -15.87
C ALA A 90 -24.77 3.73 -16.11
N THR A 91 -24.66 5.04 -16.05
CA THR A 91 -23.43 5.79 -16.31
C THR A 91 -22.29 5.49 -15.32
N THR A 92 -22.61 4.99 -14.12
CA THR A 92 -21.61 4.62 -13.11
C THR A 92 -20.83 3.36 -13.49
N LYS A 93 -21.34 2.53 -14.40
CA LYS A 93 -20.58 1.45 -15.01
C LYS A 93 -19.43 1.94 -15.90
N ALA A 94 -19.53 3.18 -16.40
CA ALA A 94 -18.43 3.90 -17.05
C ALA A 94 -17.30 4.27 -16.07
N MET A 95 -17.56 4.26 -14.76
CA MET A 95 -16.56 4.40 -13.70
C MET A 95 -15.89 3.04 -13.39
N GLY A 96 -15.54 2.26 -14.42
CA GLY A 96 -14.85 0.98 -14.32
C GLY A 96 -13.40 1.12 -13.80
N LYS A 97 -12.58 0.10 -14.02
CA LYS A 97 -11.16 0.11 -13.66
C LYS A 97 -10.49 1.42 -14.09
N GLY A 98 -10.00 2.22 -13.13
CA GLY A 98 -9.41 3.54 -13.37
C GLY A 98 -10.31 4.72 -12.98
N SER A 99 -11.57 4.47 -12.58
CA SER A 99 -12.44 5.50 -11.98
C SER A 99 -12.01 5.85 -10.56
N THR A 100 -12.61 6.91 -10.00
CA THR A 100 -12.43 7.35 -8.60
C THR A 100 -12.55 6.21 -7.58
N GLN A 101 -13.35 5.18 -7.87
CA GLN A 101 -13.51 4.00 -7.03
C GLN A 101 -12.22 3.19 -6.91
N VAL A 102 -11.47 3.05 -8.01
CA VAL A 102 -10.15 2.41 -7.99
C VAL A 102 -9.11 3.32 -7.36
N GLN A 103 -9.19 4.64 -7.56
CA GLN A 103 -8.30 5.61 -6.93
C GLN A 103 -8.43 5.63 -5.39
N HIS A 104 -9.62 5.41 -4.85
CA HIS A 104 -9.83 5.30 -3.40
C HIS A 104 -9.46 3.93 -2.82
N LEU A 105 -9.38 2.90 -3.66
CA LEU A 105 -8.86 1.57 -3.34
C LEU A 105 -7.36 1.46 -3.59
N VAL A 106 -6.75 2.43 -4.29
CA VAL A 106 -5.30 2.51 -4.39
C VAL A 106 -4.79 2.75 -2.98
N GLU A 107 -4.13 1.75 -2.45
CA GLU A 107 -3.30 1.92 -1.27
C GLU A 107 -2.45 3.16 -1.49
N THR A 108 -2.41 4.02 -0.50
CA THR A 108 -1.49 5.15 -0.50
C THR A 108 -0.12 4.63 -0.90
N GLU A 109 0.47 5.22 -1.93
CA GLU A 109 1.80 4.86 -2.36
C GLU A 109 2.73 4.82 -1.16
N VAL A 110 3.49 3.75 -1.03
CA VAL A 110 4.46 3.63 0.05
C VAL A 110 5.47 4.78 -0.06
N PRO A 111 5.55 5.69 0.91
CA PRO A 111 6.36 6.89 0.78
C PRO A 111 7.86 6.57 0.86
N PRO A 112 8.74 7.34 0.19
CA PRO A 112 10.19 7.19 0.31
C PRO A 112 10.71 7.24 1.75
N ARG A 113 10.02 7.95 2.65
CA ARG A 113 10.33 8.00 4.08
C ARG A 113 10.39 6.61 4.73
N LEU A 114 9.61 5.64 4.27
CA LEU A 114 9.72 4.26 4.80
C LEU A 114 11.10 3.68 4.54
N LEU A 115 11.68 3.93 3.36
CA LEU A 115 13.05 3.50 3.08
C LEU A 115 14.07 4.26 3.93
N GLU A 116 13.86 5.55 4.21
CA GLU A 116 14.71 6.31 5.14
C GLU A 116 14.73 5.67 6.53
N GLU A 117 13.57 5.26 7.05
CA GLU A 117 13.46 4.54 8.33
C GLU A 117 14.22 3.19 8.31
N TRP A 118 14.19 2.47 7.19
CA TRP A 118 14.99 1.24 7.04
C TRP A 118 16.48 1.53 6.96
N LEU A 119 16.87 2.63 6.31
CA LEU A 119 18.26 3.04 6.22
C LEU A 119 18.83 3.54 7.56
N GLU A 120 18.01 4.12 8.43
CA GLU A 120 18.40 4.41 9.81
C GLU A 120 18.80 3.14 10.56
N LEU A 121 17.93 2.13 10.56
CA LEU A 121 18.22 0.82 11.18
C LEU A 121 19.44 0.15 10.53
N TRP A 122 19.56 0.25 9.21
CA TRP A 122 20.68 -0.33 8.48
C TRP A 122 22.01 0.37 8.79
N SER A 123 22.01 1.69 8.91
CA SER A 123 23.21 2.46 9.24
C SER A 123 23.70 2.16 10.65
N GLU A 124 22.78 2.07 11.61
CA GLU A 124 23.10 1.66 12.99
C GLU A 124 23.68 0.24 13.06
N ALA A 125 23.06 -0.71 12.35
CA ALA A 125 23.49 -2.10 12.35
C ALA A 125 24.86 -2.34 11.67
N ASN A 126 25.31 -1.42 10.84
CA ASN A 126 26.56 -1.52 10.09
C ASN A 126 27.62 -0.48 10.52
N ASP A 127 27.40 0.27 11.61
CA ASP A 127 28.27 1.34 12.11
C ASP A 127 28.59 2.38 11.03
N ILE A 128 27.58 2.75 10.24
CA ILE A 128 27.71 3.72 9.15
C ILE A 128 27.09 5.05 9.58
N PRO A 129 27.79 6.18 9.44
CA PRO A 129 27.22 7.47 9.81
C PRO A 129 26.06 7.87 8.89
N GLY A 130 24.89 8.20 9.51
CA GLY A 130 23.72 8.77 8.87
C GLY A 130 23.58 10.28 9.13
N PRO A 131 22.44 10.92 8.80
CA PRO A 131 21.26 10.30 8.19
C PRO A 131 21.37 10.13 6.68
N PHE A 132 20.57 9.21 6.13
CA PHE A 132 20.38 9.04 4.71
C PHE A 132 19.05 9.66 4.27
N LYS A 133 19.02 10.23 3.05
CA LYS A 133 17.81 10.76 2.42
C LYS A 133 17.48 9.97 1.17
N VAL A 134 16.20 9.86 0.86
CA VAL A 134 15.71 9.11 -0.29
C VAL A 134 14.96 10.04 -1.24
N GLU A 135 15.38 10.04 -2.51
CA GLU A 135 14.68 10.74 -3.58
C GLU A 135 14.17 9.74 -4.61
N LEU A 136 12.90 9.89 -4.98
CA LEU A 136 12.27 9.14 -6.06
C LEU A 136 11.67 10.13 -7.05
N ARG A 137 12.27 10.23 -8.23
CA ARG A 137 11.91 11.20 -9.26
C ARG A 137 12.19 10.69 -10.67
N PRO A 138 11.66 11.33 -11.73
CA PRO A 138 12.09 11.02 -13.09
C PRO A 138 13.61 11.10 -13.20
N HIS A 139 14.23 10.07 -13.80
CA HIS A 139 15.70 9.98 -13.93
C HIS A 139 16.25 11.15 -14.76
N THR A 140 15.56 11.51 -15.85
CA THR A 140 15.79 12.72 -16.62
C THR A 140 14.47 13.43 -16.87
N ALA A 141 14.50 14.74 -17.09
CA ALA A 141 13.30 15.53 -17.37
C ALA A 141 12.55 14.95 -18.58
N GLY A 142 11.26 14.63 -18.39
CA GLY A 142 10.41 14.04 -19.42
C GLY A 142 10.62 12.54 -19.71
N SER A 143 11.47 11.86 -18.94
CA SER A 143 11.69 10.43 -19.06
C SER A 143 10.60 9.62 -18.36
N GLU A 144 10.23 8.47 -18.94
CA GLU A 144 9.43 7.43 -18.26
C GLU A 144 10.24 6.62 -17.23
N LEU A 145 11.58 6.75 -17.26
CA LEU A 145 12.47 6.13 -16.29
C LEU A 145 12.45 6.90 -14.98
N LEU A 146 12.33 6.18 -13.88
CA LEU A 146 12.43 6.68 -12.53
C LEU A 146 13.79 6.37 -11.92
N GLY A 147 14.32 7.28 -11.11
CA GLY A 147 15.49 7.07 -10.28
C GLY A 147 15.11 7.04 -8.81
N LEU A 148 15.45 5.93 -8.12
CA LEU A 148 15.45 5.86 -6.67
C LEU A 148 16.88 6.10 -6.20
N SER A 149 17.16 7.28 -5.66
CA SER A 149 18.49 7.69 -5.20
C SER A 149 18.55 7.74 -3.67
N VAL A 150 19.67 7.27 -3.12
CA VAL A 150 20.02 7.43 -1.71
C VAL A 150 21.11 8.47 -1.61
N LEU A 151 20.87 9.50 -0.80
CA LEU A 151 21.83 10.56 -0.49
C LEU A 151 22.42 10.32 0.90
N GLY A 152 23.74 10.38 0.99
CA GLY A 152 24.45 10.27 2.25
C GLY A 152 24.41 11.58 3.07
N PRO A 153 25.04 11.59 4.26
CA PRO A 153 25.05 12.75 5.16
C PRO A 153 25.59 14.05 4.54
N SER A 154 26.47 13.93 3.55
CA SER A 154 27.01 15.09 2.79
C SER A 154 26.06 15.62 1.73
N GLY A 155 24.90 14.96 1.49
CA GLY A 155 24.00 15.24 0.38
C GLY A 155 24.47 14.65 -0.96
N SER A 156 25.60 13.94 -1.02
CA SER A 156 26.04 13.23 -2.22
C SER A 156 25.26 11.95 -2.43
N LYS A 157 25.01 11.60 -3.70
CA LYS A 157 24.37 10.34 -4.06
C LYS A 157 25.33 9.17 -3.78
N VAL A 158 24.89 8.20 -2.99
CA VAL A 158 25.70 7.03 -2.59
C VAL A 158 25.17 5.73 -3.19
N ALA A 159 23.92 5.68 -3.61
CA ALA A 159 23.34 4.57 -4.36
C ALA A 159 22.17 5.05 -5.23
N GLU A 160 21.93 4.34 -6.32
CA GLU A 160 20.80 4.61 -7.21
C GLU A 160 20.30 3.32 -7.87
N VAL A 161 18.99 3.26 -8.12
CA VAL A 161 18.34 2.28 -9.01
C VAL A 161 17.54 3.04 -10.04
N VAL A 162 17.85 2.86 -11.32
CA VAL A 162 17.10 3.42 -12.45
C VAL A 162 16.20 2.34 -13.03
N PHE A 163 14.91 2.62 -13.11
CA PHE A 163 13.91 1.62 -13.48
C PHE A 163 12.71 2.22 -14.19
N ALA A 164 11.94 1.37 -14.85
CA ALA A 164 10.59 1.65 -15.31
C ALA A 164 9.59 0.67 -14.66
N THR A 165 8.36 1.07 -14.53
CA THR A 165 7.25 0.18 -14.18
C THR A 165 6.50 -0.20 -15.44
N ILE A 166 6.37 -1.50 -15.70
CA ILE A 166 5.59 -2.03 -16.80
C ILE A 166 4.51 -2.98 -16.26
N ARG A 167 3.54 -3.31 -17.09
CA ARG A 167 2.51 -4.28 -16.71
C ARG A 167 2.52 -5.48 -17.64
N ASP A 168 2.36 -6.66 -17.06
CA ASP A 168 2.17 -7.87 -17.84
C ASP A 168 0.77 -7.90 -18.49
N ARG A 169 0.51 -8.95 -19.31
CA ARG A 169 -0.80 -9.15 -19.98
C ARG A 169 -1.97 -9.30 -19.01
N ARG A 170 -1.71 -9.61 -17.74
CA ARG A 170 -2.71 -9.74 -16.66
C ARG A 170 -2.82 -8.46 -15.81
N GLY A 171 -2.09 -7.40 -16.18
CA GLY A 171 -2.07 -6.11 -15.48
C GLY A 171 -1.22 -6.10 -14.21
N LYS A 172 -0.42 -7.15 -13.93
CA LYS A 172 0.48 -7.19 -12.77
C LYS A 172 1.70 -6.31 -13.01
N SER A 173 2.18 -5.68 -11.96
CA SER A 173 3.33 -4.77 -12.02
C SER A 173 4.65 -5.52 -12.14
N ILE A 174 5.51 -5.07 -13.04
CA ILE A 174 6.88 -5.54 -13.25
C ILE A 174 7.80 -4.33 -13.12
N LEU A 175 8.91 -4.48 -12.41
CA LEU A 175 9.99 -3.51 -12.38
C LEU A 175 11.02 -3.86 -13.45
N SER A 176 11.26 -2.96 -14.39
CA SER A 176 12.31 -3.09 -15.38
C SER A 176 13.52 -2.25 -14.98
N VAL A 177 14.49 -2.87 -14.33
CA VAL A 177 15.72 -2.21 -13.88
C VAL A 177 16.66 -2.01 -15.08
N ARG A 178 17.06 -0.76 -15.31
CA ARG A 178 17.93 -0.35 -16.41
C ARG A 178 19.36 -0.16 -15.96
N ASP A 179 19.53 0.36 -14.75
CA ASP A 179 20.82 0.58 -14.14
C ASP A 179 20.70 0.54 -12.62
N GLN A 180 21.78 0.18 -11.96
CA GLN A 180 21.90 0.27 -10.50
C GLN A 180 23.35 0.37 -10.09
N GLU A 181 23.62 1.23 -9.12
CA GLU A 181 24.97 1.40 -8.61
C GLU A 181 25.00 1.73 -7.12
N THR A 182 26.07 1.30 -6.46
CA THR A 182 26.49 1.84 -5.17
C THR A 182 27.81 2.56 -5.40
N THR A 183 27.76 3.89 -5.40
CA THR A 183 28.90 4.75 -5.74
C THR A 183 29.95 4.77 -4.63
N ASP A 184 29.51 4.68 -3.37
CA ASP A 184 30.43 4.60 -2.23
C ASP A 184 30.88 3.14 -1.98
N PRO A 185 32.16 2.81 -2.18
CA PRO A 185 32.68 1.46 -1.96
C PRO A 185 32.50 0.95 -0.52
N ALA A 186 32.46 1.84 0.48
CA ALA A 186 32.26 1.49 1.89
C ALA A 186 30.88 0.90 2.18
N LEU A 187 29.90 1.18 1.32
CA LEU A 187 28.52 0.73 1.45
C LEU A 187 28.22 -0.56 0.67
N ARG A 188 29.18 -1.03 -0.13
CA ARG A 188 29.02 -2.26 -0.93
C ARG A 188 28.98 -3.50 -0.04
N GLN A 189 28.28 -4.54 -0.52
CA GLN A 189 28.13 -5.86 0.14
C GLN A 189 27.42 -5.84 1.50
N LYS A 190 26.86 -4.70 1.89
CA LYS A 190 26.08 -4.50 3.14
C LYS A 190 24.57 -4.53 2.93
N ARG A 191 24.09 -5.16 1.86
CA ARG A 191 22.66 -5.32 1.52
C ARG A 191 21.91 -4.02 1.23
N LEU A 192 22.60 -2.89 1.04
CA LEU A 192 21.94 -1.62 0.69
C LEU A 192 21.04 -1.80 -0.54
N MET A 193 21.58 -2.37 -1.61
CA MET A 193 20.84 -2.59 -2.85
C MET A 193 19.65 -3.56 -2.67
N THR A 194 19.75 -4.54 -1.77
CA THR A 194 18.64 -5.43 -1.41
C THR A 194 17.49 -4.65 -0.77
N LEU A 195 17.78 -3.69 0.12
CA LEU A 195 16.76 -2.84 0.74
C LEU A 195 16.07 -1.94 -0.27
N LEU A 196 16.83 -1.36 -1.22
CA LEU A 196 16.26 -0.55 -2.29
C LEU A 196 15.28 -1.37 -3.15
N HIS A 197 15.67 -2.57 -3.54
CA HIS A 197 14.81 -3.46 -4.33
C HIS A 197 13.58 -3.92 -3.53
N LEU A 198 13.75 -4.28 -2.26
CA LEU A 198 12.63 -4.65 -1.39
C LEU A 198 11.62 -3.49 -1.25
N PHE A 199 12.12 -2.26 -1.12
CA PHE A 199 11.28 -1.07 -1.10
C PHE A 199 10.51 -0.88 -2.41
N LEU A 200 11.19 -1.01 -3.56
CA LEU A 200 10.55 -0.91 -4.87
C LEU A 200 9.50 -2.00 -5.10
N ILE A 201 9.80 -3.26 -4.73
CA ILE A 201 8.85 -4.37 -4.77
C ILE A 201 7.60 -4.03 -3.94
N HIS A 202 7.80 -3.55 -2.73
CA HIS A 202 6.71 -3.20 -1.83
C HIS A 202 5.89 -2.01 -2.35
N ARG A 203 6.55 -0.94 -2.80
CA ARG A 203 5.91 0.27 -3.30
C ARG A 203 5.06 0.01 -4.54
N TYR A 204 5.60 -0.72 -5.49
CA TYR A 204 4.95 -0.97 -6.78
C TYR A 204 4.21 -2.30 -6.86
N LYS A 205 4.23 -3.11 -5.78
CA LYS A 205 3.65 -4.46 -5.73
C LYS A 205 4.09 -5.31 -6.90
N ALA A 206 5.37 -5.24 -7.18
CA ALA A 206 5.96 -5.94 -8.31
C ALA A 206 5.92 -7.45 -8.10
N VAL A 207 5.48 -8.17 -9.13
CA VAL A 207 5.48 -9.63 -9.15
C VAL A 207 6.75 -10.21 -9.77
N SER A 208 7.53 -9.38 -10.47
CA SER A 208 8.85 -9.72 -10.98
C SER A 208 9.71 -8.49 -11.19
N ILE A 209 11.04 -8.71 -11.24
CA ILE A 209 12.02 -7.73 -11.64
C ILE A 209 12.74 -8.23 -12.88
N HIS A 210 12.85 -7.38 -13.90
CA HIS A 210 13.61 -7.64 -15.12
C HIS A 210 14.84 -6.75 -15.12
N TYR A 211 16.03 -7.36 -15.08
CA TYR A 211 17.30 -6.64 -15.22
C TYR A 211 17.70 -6.65 -16.69
N VAL A 212 17.70 -5.48 -17.28
CA VAL A 212 18.04 -5.28 -18.69
C VAL A 212 19.50 -4.91 -18.77
N THR A 213 20.28 -5.64 -19.57
CA THR A 213 21.76 -5.54 -19.63
C THR A 213 22.42 -5.78 -18.24
N PRO A 214 22.19 -6.95 -17.62
CA PRO A 214 22.69 -7.23 -16.29
C PRO A 214 24.23 -7.34 -16.28
N THR A 215 24.82 -6.95 -15.17
CA THR A 215 26.23 -7.14 -14.84
C THR A 215 26.41 -8.38 -13.96
N ASP A 216 27.66 -8.83 -13.77
CA ASP A 216 27.98 -9.93 -12.82
C ASP A 216 27.51 -9.63 -11.40
N ASP A 217 27.49 -8.36 -11.00
CA ASP A 217 26.98 -7.96 -9.68
C ASP A 217 25.46 -8.08 -9.59
N ASN A 218 24.73 -7.89 -10.71
CA ASN A 218 23.30 -8.16 -10.75
C ASN A 218 23.00 -9.66 -10.58
N VAL A 219 23.81 -10.53 -11.20
CA VAL A 219 23.72 -11.99 -11.05
C VAL A 219 23.88 -12.38 -9.57
N LYS A 220 24.96 -11.91 -8.93
CA LYS A 220 25.22 -12.16 -7.50
C LYS A 220 24.11 -11.65 -6.61
N GLN A 221 23.57 -10.46 -6.90
CA GLN A 221 22.47 -9.87 -6.14
C GLN A 221 21.20 -10.70 -6.27
N THR A 222 20.80 -11.10 -7.48
CA THR A 222 19.60 -11.92 -7.70
C THR A 222 19.70 -13.27 -6.99
N GLU A 223 20.89 -13.92 -7.04
CA GLU A 223 21.16 -15.13 -6.28
C GLU A 223 21.07 -14.89 -4.77
N GLY A 224 21.59 -13.77 -4.28
CA GLY A 224 21.48 -13.37 -2.89
C GLY A 224 20.03 -13.18 -2.45
N MET A 225 19.23 -12.50 -3.26
CA MET A 225 17.80 -12.30 -3.00
C MET A 225 16.99 -13.61 -3.09
N LYS A 226 17.37 -14.54 -3.97
CA LYS A 226 16.81 -15.89 -4.02
C LYS A 226 17.12 -16.69 -2.75
N LYS A 227 18.35 -16.63 -2.24
CA LYS A 227 18.72 -17.25 -0.95
C LYS A 227 17.97 -16.68 0.25
N LEU A 228 17.54 -15.42 0.19
CA LEU A 228 16.69 -14.77 1.20
C LEU A 228 15.20 -15.10 1.04
N GLY A 229 14.84 -15.82 -0.03
CA GLY A 229 13.46 -16.18 -0.36
C GLY A 229 12.66 -15.04 -0.99
N ILE A 230 13.26 -13.87 -1.24
CA ILE A 230 12.57 -12.72 -1.88
C ILE A 230 12.21 -13.07 -3.33
N PHE A 231 13.08 -13.80 -4.01
CA PHE A 231 12.80 -14.36 -5.32
C PHE A 231 12.59 -15.87 -5.23
N TYR A 232 11.47 -16.36 -5.79
CA TYR A 232 11.23 -17.81 -5.87
C TYR A 232 11.92 -18.43 -7.08
N ASP A 233 12.09 -17.66 -8.16
CA ASP A 233 12.74 -18.10 -9.38
C ASP A 233 13.59 -16.99 -10.00
N VAL A 234 14.68 -17.37 -10.68
CA VAL A 234 15.55 -16.47 -11.43
C VAL A 234 15.95 -17.18 -12.71
N THR A 235 15.60 -16.62 -13.85
CA THR A 235 15.88 -17.14 -15.20
C THR A 235 16.59 -16.10 -16.04
N VAL A 236 17.34 -16.56 -17.03
CA VAL A 236 17.94 -15.70 -18.07
C VAL A 236 17.16 -15.92 -19.35
N GLU A 237 16.58 -14.85 -19.88
CA GLU A 237 15.83 -14.87 -21.14
C GLU A 237 16.66 -14.38 -22.33
N ILE A 238 16.08 -14.48 -23.52
CA ILE A 238 16.73 -14.04 -24.78
C ILE A 238 17.13 -12.56 -24.65
N GLY A 239 18.36 -12.25 -25.02
CA GLY A 239 18.95 -10.90 -24.89
C GLY A 239 19.61 -10.63 -23.55
N ASP A 240 19.99 -11.70 -22.82
CA ASP A 240 20.67 -11.65 -21.52
C ASP A 240 19.89 -10.92 -20.41
N ILE A 241 18.57 -10.87 -20.53
CA ILE A 241 17.71 -10.28 -19.51
C ILE A 241 17.53 -11.27 -18.36
N ILE A 242 17.88 -10.87 -17.15
CA ILE A 242 17.55 -11.64 -15.95
C ILE A 242 16.12 -11.33 -15.54
N VAL A 243 15.30 -12.36 -15.41
CA VAL A 243 13.93 -12.29 -14.91
C VAL A 243 13.86 -12.97 -13.53
N ALA A 244 13.55 -12.20 -12.51
CA ALA A 244 13.43 -12.67 -11.14
C ALA A 244 11.97 -12.59 -10.68
N GLY A 245 11.35 -13.73 -10.39
CA GLY A 245 9.99 -13.83 -9.85
C GLY A 245 9.97 -13.52 -8.35
N VAL A 246 9.12 -12.58 -7.92
CA VAL A 246 8.99 -12.14 -6.52
C VAL A 246 8.05 -13.08 -5.76
N ASP A 247 8.46 -13.51 -4.57
CA ASP A 247 7.60 -14.22 -3.62
C ASP A 247 6.82 -13.22 -2.76
N PRO A 248 5.49 -13.06 -2.98
CA PRO A 248 4.69 -12.08 -2.26
C PRO A 248 4.48 -12.44 -0.78
N GLU A 249 4.47 -13.74 -0.45
CA GLU A 249 4.30 -14.19 0.94
C GLU A 249 5.56 -13.85 1.74
N ARG A 250 6.73 -14.15 1.18
CA ARG A 250 8.00 -13.82 1.82
C ARG A 250 8.22 -12.33 1.98
N VAL A 251 7.86 -11.51 0.99
CA VAL A 251 7.91 -10.05 1.09
C VAL A 251 7.00 -9.56 2.22
N THR A 252 5.78 -10.09 2.32
CA THR A 252 4.85 -9.76 3.39
C THR A 252 5.40 -10.12 4.76
N GLU A 253 6.03 -11.29 4.90
CA GLU A 253 6.68 -11.72 6.14
C GLU A 253 7.84 -10.81 6.55
N LEU A 254 8.70 -10.43 5.59
CA LEU A 254 9.83 -9.54 5.84
C LEU A 254 9.39 -8.16 6.34
N LEU A 255 8.25 -7.68 5.82
CA LEU A 255 7.72 -6.35 6.12
C LEU A 255 6.76 -6.34 7.32
N ASP A 256 6.42 -7.49 7.89
CA ASP A 256 5.57 -7.56 9.09
C ASP A 256 6.36 -7.05 10.32
N PRO A 257 5.99 -5.89 10.88
CA PRO A 257 6.71 -5.29 12.01
C PRO A 257 6.68 -6.19 13.26
N LYS A 258 5.71 -7.11 13.35
CA LYS A 258 5.60 -8.05 14.48
C LYS A 258 6.66 -9.17 14.42
N ARG A 259 7.10 -9.54 13.23
CA ARG A 259 8.06 -10.65 13.02
C ARG A 259 9.52 -10.24 13.14
N ARG A 260 9.83 -8.95 13.02
CA ARG A 260 11.19 -8.38 13.04
C ARG A 260 12.16 -9.05 12.02
N GLU A 261 11.63 -9.62 10.95
CA GLU A 261 12.43 -10.30 9.93
C GLU A 261 13.28 -9.31 9.13
N LEU A 262 12.77 -8.11 8.88
CA LEU A 262 13.53 -7.03 8.24
C LEU A 262 14.76 -6.64 9.08
N THR A 263 14.60 -6.48 10.38
CA THR A 263 15.72 -6.21 11.31
C THR A 263 16.76 -7.32 11.28
N LYS A 264 16.33 -8.59 11.25
CA LYS A 264 17.25 -9.73 11.11
C LYS A 264 17.97 -9.74 9.77
N LEU A 265 17.28 -9.33 8.69
CA LEU A 265 17.90 -9.20 7.37
C LEU A 265 18.95 -8.09 7.36
N ILE A 266 18.68 -6.98 7.99
CA ILE A 266 19.58 -5.84 8.12
C ILE A 266 20.84 -6.21 8.92
N ASN A 267 20.66 -6.89 10.06
CA ASN A 267 21.76 -7.22 11.00
C ASN A 267 22.66 -8.38 10.56
N LYS A 268 22.33 -9.07 9.47
CA LYS A 268 23.15 -10.18 8.93
C LYS A 268 24.07 -9.75 7.80
N GLY A 269 24.44 -8.48 7.76
CA GLY A 269 25.39 -7.89 6.78
C GLY A 269 26.81 -8.41 6.95
#